data_fcfac068e1c17c05232658eba36d8fb6
#
_entry.id   fcfac068e1c17c05232658eba36d8fb6
#
_cell.length_a   1.000
_cell.length_b   1.000
_cell.length_c   1.000
_cell.angle_alpha   90.00
_cell.angle_beta   90.00
_cell.angle_gamma   90.00
#
_symmetry.space_group_name_H-M   'P 1'
#
loop_
_entity.id
_entity.type
_entity.pdbx_description
1 polymer ?
#
loop_
_entity_poly.entity_id
_entity_poly.type
_entity_poly.pdbx_seq_one_letter_code
_entity_poly.pdbx_strand_id
1 'polypeptide(L)'
;MEVAQVTNDRCLAGLGAEQARKMCPPDIEVACHNGPNFCTLSGPAESMSNFVKTLQEQGVFAKEVNCGNIAYHSKHILSAGPLLLRYLKQVKILWYTLLITALNSRYLLLTVVQLTYIRLLLGLFLC
;
A
#
# COMPACT_ATOMS: atom_id res chain seq x y z
N MET A 1 -5.03 -4.83 27.19
CA MET A 1 -4.05 -4.01 26.46
C MET A 1 -4.83 -3.32 25.34
N GLU A 2 -5.32 -2.12 25.62
CA GLU A 2 -6.02 -1.31 24.62
C GLU A 2 -4.99 -0.85 23.58
N VAL A 3 -5.08 -1.38 22.38
CA VAL A 3 -4.39 -0.79 21.23
C VAL A 3 -5.12 0.51 20.96
N ALA A 4 -4.51 1.65 21.27
CA ALA A 4 -5.01 2.94 20.87
C ALA A 4 -5.28 2.87 19.36
N GLN A 5 -6.55 2.96 18.98
CA GLN A 5 -6.95 3.01 17.57
C GLN A 5 -6.50 4.36 17.05
N VAL A 6 -5.28 4.42 16.53
CA VAL A 6 -4.83 5.57 15.75
C VAL A 6 -5.58 5.48 14.43
N THR A 7 -6.56 6.36 14.25
CA THR A 7 -7.23 6.51 12.96
C THR A 7 -6.19 6.99 11.96
N ASN A 8 -5.96 6.21 10.91
CA ASN A 8 -4.97 6.49 9.87
C ASN A 8 -5.68 6.77 8.55
N ASP A 9 -5.16 7.68 7.78
CA ASP A 9 -5.73 8.04 6.48
C ASP A 9 -4.65 8.21 5.42
N ARG A 10 -5.08 8.42 4.19
CA ARG A 10 -4.24 8.64 3.02
C ARG A 10 -4.61 9.93 2.30
N CYS A 11 -3.63 10.49 1.60
CA CYS A 11 -3.84 11.64 0.75
C CYS A 11 -3.16 11.42 -0.60
N LEU A 12 -3.86 11.79 -1.68
CA LEU A 12 -3.27 12.00 -2.99
C LEU A 12 -2.74 13.44 -3.06
N ALA A 13 -1.45 13.61 -3.33
CA ALA A 13 -0.81 14.92 -3.40
C ALA A 13 -0.20 15.17 -4.79
N GLY A 14 -0.45 16.34 -5.35
CA GLY A 14 0.16 16.84 -6.58
C GLY A 14 1.60 17.32 -6.37
N LEU A 15 2.40 16.49 -5.70
CA LEU A 15 3.82 16.72 -5.38
C LEU A 15 4.63 15.49 -5.75
N GLY A 16 5.83 15.70 -6.27
CA GLY A 16 6.83 14.62 -6.40
C GLY A 16 7.25 14.09 -5.03
N ALA A 17 7.61 12.81 -4.96
CA ALA A 17 7.94 12.12 -3.71
C ALA A 17 9.06 12.82 -2.91
N GLU A 18 10.09 13.34 -3.59
CA GLU A 18 11.20 14.06 -2.94
C GLU A 18 10.76 15.41 -2.31
N GLN A 19 9.88 16.12 -3.01
CA GLN A 19 9.33 17.37 -2.50
C GLN A 19 8.38 17.09 -1.32
N ALA A 20 7.54 16.07 -1.44
CA ALA A 20 6.64 15.65 -0.37
C ALA A 20 7.41 15.27 0.90
N ARG A 21 8.52 14.49 0.79
CA ARG A 21 9.35 14.12 1.95
C ARG A 21 9.93 15.30 2.70
N LYS A 22 10.22 16.40 2.00
CA LYS A 22 10.75 17.63 2.62
C LYS A 22 9.67 18.45 3.33
N MET A 23 8.43 18.32 2.89
CA MET A 23 7.30 19.12 3.40
C MET A 23 6.46 18.37 4.43
N CYS A 24 6.46 17.03 4.40
CA CYS A 24 5.66 16.22 5.30
C CYS A 24 6.06 16.41 6.77
N PRO A 25 5.09 16.48 7.69
CA PRO A 25 5.32 16.27 9.10
C PRO A 25 5.97 14.90 9.37
N PRO A 26 6.68 14.73 10.50
CA PRO A 26 7.45 13.50 10.78
C PRO A 26 6.60 12.24 10.96
N ASP A 27 5.31 12.37 11.15
CA ASP A 27 4.33 11.28 11.29
C ASP A 27 3.62 10.94 9.97
N ILE A 28 3.84 11.74 8.90
CA ILE A 28 3.32 11.48 7.56
C ILE A 28 4.46 10.96 6.67
N GLU A 29 4.19 9.89 5.94
CA GLU A 29 5.16 9.23 5.07
C GLU A 29 4.68 9.18 3.62
N VAL A 30 5.62 9.20 2.67
CA VAL A 30 5.31 8.91 1.27
C VAL A 30 5.09 7.40 1.13
N ALA A 31 3.84 7.01 0.94
CA ALA A 31 3.43 5.63 0.78
C ALA A 31 3.68 5.11 -0.65
N CYS A 32 3.41 5.93 -1.67
CA CYS A 32 3.60 5.54 -3.07
C CYS A 32 4.14 6.72 -3.89
N HIS A 33 5.12 6.43 -4.74
CA HIS A 33 5.59 7.33 -5.79
C HIS A 33 4.82 7.03 -7.07
N ASN A 34 3.80 7.82 -7.38
CA ASN A 34 2.90 7.56 -8.51
C ASN A 34 3.39 8.21 -9.82
N GLY A 35 4.26 9.18 -9.74
CA GLY A 35 4.82 9.89 -10.88
C GLY A 35 5.73 11.05 -10.46
N PRO A 36 6.34 11.77 -11.42
CA PRO A 36 7.28 12.85 -11.13
C PRO A 36 6.69 13.94 -10.23
N ASN A 37 5.41 14.24 -10.42
CA ASN A 37 4.70 15.31 -9.70
C ASN A 37 3.46 14.78 -8.95
N PHE A 38 3.48 13.50 -8.58
CA PHE A 38 2.31 12.90 -7.94
C PHE A 38 2.72 11.77 -6.99
N CYS A 39 2.25 11.82 -5.75
CA CYS A 39 2.51 10.79 -4.76
C CYS A 39 1.28 10.52 -3.88
N THR A 40 1.33 9.42 -3.16
CA THR A 40 0.38 9.09 -2.10
C THR A 40 1.07 9.20 -0.76
N LEU A 41 0.45 9.90 0.17
CA LEU A 41 0.90 10.06 1.55
C LEU A 41 0.07 9.19 2.48
N SER A 42 0.65 8.79 3.59
CA SER A 42 -0.01 7.97 4.61
C SER A 42 0.43 8.41 6.01
N GLY A 43 -0.50 8.51 6.93
CA GLY A 43 -0.22 8.94 8.30
C GLY A 43 -1.47 9.00 9.17
N PRO A 44 -1.37 9.52 10.41
CA PRO A 44 -2.51 9.74 11.29
C PRO A 44 -3.54 10.67 10.64
N ALA A 45 -4.84 10.37 10.80
CA ALA A 45 -5.91 11.09 10.12
C ALA A 45 -5.93 12.58 10.45
N GLU A 46 -5.71 12.95 11.71
CA GLU A 46 -5.69 14.34 12.13
C GLU A 46 -4.53 15.12 11.49
N SER A 47 -3.31 14.57 11.55
CA SER A 47 -2.14 15.17 10.90
C SER A 47 -2.33 15.25 9.40
N MET A 48 -2.92 14.24 8.78
CA MET A 48 -3.22 14.21 7.36
C MET A 48 -4.19 15.31 6.97
N SER A 49 -5.31 15.46 7.69
CA SER A 49 -6.30 16.50 7.41
C SER A 49 -5.70 17.91 7.50
N ASN A 50 -4.90 18.17 8.52
CA ASN A 50 -4.20 19.45 8.67
C ASN A 50 -3.20 19.70 7.55
N PHE A 51 -2.43 18.67 7.17
CA PHE A 51 -1.44 18.79 6.09
C PHE A 51 -2.09 18.99 4.72
N VAL A 52 -3.22 18.32 4.44
CA VAL A 52 -4.00 18.54 3.22
C VAL A 52 -4.48 19.97 3.10
N LYS A 53 -5.00 20.56 4.18
CA LYS A 53 -5.39 21.98 4.20
C LYS A 53 -4.21 22.90 3.87
N THR A 54 -3.07 22.67 4.50
CA THR A 54 -1.84 23.43 4.24
C THR A 54 -1.40 23.35 2.78
N LEU A 55 -1.47 22.16 2.16
CA LEU A 55 -1.14 21.99 0.74
C LEU A 55 -2.12 22.74 -0.16
N GLN A 56 -3.42 22.66 0.15
CA GLN A 56 -4.46 23.34 -0.61
C GLN A 56 -4.32 24.86 -0.52
N GLU A 57 -3.99 25.42 0.65
CA GLU A 57 -3.71 26.84 0.85
C GLU A 57 -2.49 27.32 0.03
N GLN A 58 -1.53 26.44 -0.21
CA GLN A 58 -0.37 26.69 -1.07
C GLN A 58 -0.67 26.48 -2.57
N GLY A 59 -1.92 26.20 -2.94
CA GLY A 59 -2.31 25.91 -4.31
C GLY A 59 -1.87 24.54 -4.84
N VAL A 60 -1.44 23.64 -3.97
CA VAL A 60 -1.07 22.27 -4.33
C VAL A 60 -2.31 21.39 -4.28
N PHE A 61 -2.53 20.60 -5.35
CA PHE A 61 -3.58 19.59 -5.32
C PHE A 61 -3.35 18.61 -4.19
N ALA A 62 -4.31 18.46 -3.29
CA ALA A 62 -4.30 17.48 -2.24
C ALA A 62 -5.73 17.00 -1.94
N LYS A 63 -5.92 15.69 -1.82
CA LYS A 63 -7.23 15.09 -1.56
C LYS A 63 -7.09 13.91 -0.61
N GLU A 64 -7.82 13.95 0.50
CA GLU A 64 -7.95 12.82 1.42
C GLU A 64 -8.66 11.64 0.76
N VAL A 65 -8.21 10.43 1.08
CA VAL A 65 -8.79 9.18 0.62
C VAL A 65 -9.07 8.31 1.84
N ASN A 66 -10.34 8.03 2.07
CA ASN A 66 -10.76 7.15 3.15
C ASN A 66 -10.26 5.72 2.87
N CYS A 67 -9.39 5.23 3.73
CA CYS A 67 -8.79 3.90 3.65
C CYS A 67 -9.23 2.99 4.80
N GLY A 68 -10.38 3.25 5.41
CA GLY A 68 -10.90 2.44 6.51
C GLY A 68 -10.01 2.45 7.75
N ASN A 69 -9.37 3.58 8.04
CA ASN A 69 -8.44 3.78 9.16
C ASN A 69 -7.16 2.93 9.07
N ILE A 70 -6.74 2.54 7.88
CA ILE A 70 -5.51 1.75 7.67
C ILE A 70 -4.51 2.57 6.87
N ALA A 71 -3.37 2.89 7.47
CA ALA A 71 -2.25 3.56 6.81
C ALA A 71 -1.40 2.56 6.03
N TYR A 72 -1.91 2.08 4.89
CA TYR A 72 -1.17 1.17 4.02
C TYR A 72 0.18 1.77 3.58
N HIS A 73 1.20 0.92 3.46
CA HIS A 73 2.56 1.27 3.03
C HIS A 73 3.25 2.31 3.92
N SER A 74 2.94 2.32 5.22
CA SER A 74 3.60 3.14 6.24
C SER A 74 4.14 2.28 7.38
N LYS A 75 4.96 2.88 8.26
CA LYS A 75 5.46 2.22 9.48
C LYS A 75 4.35 1.68 10.39
N HIS A 76 3.16 2.27 10.35
CA HIS A 76 2.04 1.88 11.19
C HIS A 76 1.50 0.48 10.91
N ILE A 77 1.74 -0.07 9.69
CA ILE A 77 1.32 -1.43 9.33
C ILE A 77 2.43 -2.48 9.47
N LEU A 78 3.65 -2.08 9.85
CA LEU A 78 4.79 -3.00 9.96
C LEU A 78 4.54 -4.18 10.90
N SER A 79 3.76 -3.98 11.96
CA SER A 79 3.38 -5.04 12.92
C SER A 79 2.57 -6.17 12.28
N ALA A 80 1.86 -5.91 11.18
CA ALA A 80 1.13 -6.92 10.43
C ALA A 80 2.04 -7.78 9.51
N GLY A 81 3.26 -7.32 9.24
CA GLY A 81 4.20 -7.96 8.32
C GLY A 81 4.49 -9.42 8.63
N PRO A 82 4.86 -9.80 9.87
CA PRO A 82 5.13 -11.20 10.23
C PRO A 82 3.92 -12.12 10.02
N LEU A 83 2.72 -11.62 10.35
CA LEU A 83 1.48 -12.37 10.16
C LEU A 83 1.15 -12.55 8.68
N LEU A 84 1.25 -11.48 7.90
CA LEU A 84 1.09 -11.53 6.45
C LEU A 84 2.07 -12.52 5.81
N LEU A 85 3.35 -12.44 6.18
CA LEU A 85 4.37 -13.37 5.67
C LEU A 85 4.05 -14.83 6.00
N ARG A 86 3.55 -15.10 7.21
CA ARG A 86 3.11 -16.44 7.62
C ARG A 86 2.00 -16.96 6.71
N TYR A 87 0.98 -16.15 6.42
CA TYR A 87 -0.11 -16.53 5.52
C TYR A 87 0.36 -16.69 4.08
N LEU A 88 1.21 -15.79 3.58
CA LEU A 88 1.78 -15.89 2.23
C LEU A 88 2.59 -17.19 2.04
N LYS A 89 3.32 -17.64 3.06
CA LYS A 89 4.03 -18.93 3.01
C LYS A 89 3.07 -20.11 2.87
N GLN A 90 1.93 -20.08 3.56
CA GLN A 90 0.90 -21.13 3.44
C GLN A 90 0.26 -21.13 2.05
N VAL A 91 -0.06 -19.96 1.51
CA VAL A 91 -0.59 -19.81 0.15
C VAL A 91 0.41 -20.32 -0.88
N LYS A 92 1.70 -20.05 -0.72
CA LYS A 92 2.75 -20.53 -1.64
C LYS A 92 2.74 -22.05 -1.76
N ILE A 93 2.59 -22.79 -0.65
CA ILE A 93 2.50 -24.25 -0.66
C ILE A 93 1.26 -24.70 -1.45
N LEU A 94 0.12 -24.09 -1.19
CA LEU A 94 -1.12 -24.39 -1.91
C LEU A 94 -0.99 -24.15 -3.42
N TRP A 95 -0.32 -23.05 -3.82
CA TRP A 95 -0.07 -22.72 -5.22
C TRP A 95 0.85 -23.74 -5.91
N TYR A 96 1.91 -24.22 -5.25
CA TYR A 96 2.74 -25.29 -5.82
C TYR A 96 1.94 -26.56 -6.02
N THR A 97 1.08 -26.93 -5.09
CA THR A 97 0.21 -28.10 -5.22
C THR A 97 -0.77 -27.93 -6.38
N LEU A 98 -1.42 -26.76 -6.49
CA LEU A 98 -2.32 -26.45 -7.61
C LEU A 98 -1.58 -26.43 -8.96
N LEU A 99 -0.37 -25.89 -8.99
CA LEU A 99 0.45 -25.87 -10.20
C LEU A 99 0.82 -27.29 -10.67
N ILE A 100 1.25 -28.17 -9.76
CA ILE A 100 1.58 -29.56 -10.06
C ILE A 100 0.32 -30.30 -10.57
N THR A 101 -0.83 -30.07 -9.95
CA THR A 101 -2.12 -30.66 -10.37
C THR A 101 -2.53 -30.15 -11.75
N ALA A 102 -2.33 -28.86 -12.02
CA ALA A 102 -2.66 -28.24 -13.31
C ALA A 102 -1.71 -28.68 -14.43
N LEU A 103 -0.44 -28.92 -14.12
CA LEU A 103 0.54 -29.48 -15.08
C LEU A 103 0.15 -30.87 -15.56
N ASN A 104 -0.56 -31.63 -14.72
CA ASN A 104 -1.10 -32.95 -15.07
C ASN A 104 -2.46 -32.87 -15.78
N SER A 105 -3.03 -31.69 -15.96
CA SER A 105 -4.33 -31.49 -16.63
C SER A 105 -4.16 -30.59 -17.85
N ARG A 106 -5.05 -30.77 -18.85
CA ARG A 106 -5.03 -30.00 -20.12
C ARG A 106 -5.32 -28.49 -19.98
N TYR A 107 -5.37 -27.93 -18.77
CA TYR A 107 -5.69 -26.52 -18.48
C TYR A 107 -4.46 -25.64 -18.18
N LEU A 108 -3.28 -26.08 -18.61
CA LEU A 108 -1.99 -25.43 -18.35
C LEU A 108 -1.96 -23.94 -18.71
N LEU A 109 -2.59 -23.54 -19.81
CA LEU A 109 -2.49 -22.17 -20.33
C LEU A 109 -3.21 -21.15 -19.44
N LEU A 110 -4.40 -21.50 -18.95
CA LEU A 110 -5.19 -20.62 -18.06
C LEU A 110 -4.51 -20.42 -16.70
N THR A 111 -3.90 -21.46 -16.18
CA THR A 111 -3.23 -21.43 -14.87
C THR A 111 -1.95 -20.58 -14.90
N VAL A 112 -1.18 -20.64 -15.99
CA VAL A 112 0.03 -19.81 -16.17
C VAL A 112 -0.32 -18.32 -16.27
N VAL A 113 -1.36 -17.97 -17.00
CA VAL A 113 -1.84 -16.57 -17.13
C VAL A 113 -2.30 -16.03 -15.77
N GLN A 114 -3.06 -16.80 -15.00
CA GLN A 114 -3.49 -16.41 -13.65
C GLN A 114 -2.32 -16.26 -12.68
N LEU A 115 -1.35 -17.17 -12.71
CA LEU A 115 -0.13 -17.10 -11.88
C LEU A 115 0.72 -15.87 -12.22
N THR A 116 0.82 -15.50 -13.49
CA THR A 116 1.54 -14.30 -13.93
C THR A 116 0.83 -13.04 -13.45
N TYR A 117 -0.49 -13.01 -13.53
CA TYR A 117 -1.30 -11.88 -13.06
C TYR A 117 -1.20 -11.68 -11.54
N ILE A 118 -1.24 -12.77 -10.77
CA ILE A 118 -1.08 -12.72 -9.31
C ILE A 118 0.34 -12.34 -8.90
N ARG A 119 1.36 -12.79 -9.65
CA ARG A 119 2.76 -12.41 -9.43
C ARG A 119 2.98 -10.92 -9.70
N LEU A 120 2.30 -10.35 -10.71
CA LEU A 120 2.27 -8.92 -10.97
C LEU A 120 1.57 -8.14 -9.83
N LEU A 121 0.43 -8.63 -9.35
CA LEU A 121 -0.27 -8.02 -8.21
C LEU A 121 0.57 -8.08 -6.92
N LEU A 122 1.21 -9.21 -6.63
CA LEU A 122 2.08 -9.36 -5.47
C LEU A 122 3.38 -8.55 -5.60
N GLY A 123 3.91 -8.39 -6.82
CA GLY A 123 5.06 -7.50 -7.10
C GLY A 123 4.76 -6.04 -6.87
N LEU A 124 3.51 -5.61 -7.09
CA LEU A 124 3.03 -4.25 -6.76
C LEU A 124 2.86 -4.01 -5.25
N PHE A 125 2.79 -5.09 -4.44
CA PHE A 125 2.70 -5.01 -2.98
C PHE A 125 4.07 -5.04 -2.27
N LEU A 126 5.16 -5.30 -2.99
CA LEU A 126 6.51 -5.45 -2.43
C LEU A 126 7.47 -4.30 -2.81
N CYS A 127 6.95 -3.24 -3.44
CA CYS A 127 7.69 -1.99 -3.66
C CYS A 127 7.51 -1.02 -2.53
#